data_f98d5a391bb62e2231b46ab25e722ec1
#
_entry.id   f98d5a391bb62e2231b46ab25e722ec1
#
_cell.length_a   1.000
_cell.length_b   1.000
_cell.length_c   1.000
_cell.angle_alpha   90.00
_cell.angle_beta   90.00
_cell.angle_gamma   90.00
#
_symmetry.space_group_name_H-M   'P 1'
#
loop_
_entity.id
_entity.type
_entity.pdbx_description
1 polymer ?
#
loop_
_entity_poly.entity_id
_entity_poly.type
_entity_poly.pdbx_seq_one_letter_code
_entity_poly.pdbx_strand_id
1 'polypeptide(L)'
;MAELVENEIKPDLKWDVLAQRTKQEFDDAALAKQSQEKIFVRAHFNTIGRYQGENTDTVSAAFVQVTRPRVQTAQAMLVPILMPPGGPAWVVDCSPEPDFPGRDMMVRDMLAQDVPEEEIHKQVLIKAQYAADRLALKVNDGLAEANTRAKYQRLVLDAGIYGAGCAIGPFVEEKKAKSITPEWQTVSPFDLYPDPSGRSVEECSYVIHRSMMSAVQLRKLRKKPGFDASAIDEVLAASDGNYTPQWWEQQVDLANGKNTSYSYKGRYEILVRYGWISGRDLKDQGHDIPDDMLEDQTMMIVWTCGHKVISIRPSKLHADRIPVYIVPYQIKPLSPWGVGIPEMMFDSQDGVNACERAKYDNMALCSGPQMIVDPSRIHTDQT
;
A
#
# COMPACT_ATOMS: atom_id res chain seq x y z
N MET A 1 11.77 42.93 -9.48
CA MET A 1 11.03 42.65 -10.71
C MET A 1 10.89 41.13 -10.76
N ALA A 2 9.75 40.64 -10.30
CA ALA A 2 9.43 39.22 -10.35
C ALA A 2 8.81 38.96 -11.73
N GLU A 3 9.50 38.19 -12.54
CA GLU A 3 8.92 37.65 -13.78
C GLU A 3 7.82 36.66 -13.40
N LEU A 4 6.62 37.05 -13.73
CA LEU A 4 5.46 36.18 -13.79
C LEU A 4 5.75 35.11 -14.85
N VAL A 5 6.00 33.88 -14.42
CA VAL A 5 5.96 32.71 -15.31
C VAL A 5 4.51 32.60 -15.77
N GLU A 6 4.26 33.03 -16.99
CA GLU A 6 3.00 32.78 -17.70
C GLU A 6 2.80 31.26 -17.73
N ASN A 7 1.76 30.82 -16.99
CA ASN A 7 1.19 29.51 -17.17
C ASN A 7 0.68 29.42 -18.62
N GLU A 8 1.44 28.77 -19.50
CA GLU A 8 0.92 28.35 -20.80
C GLU A 8 -0.35 27.52 -20.55
N ILE A 9 -1.49 28.09 -20.89
CA ILE A 9 -2.78 27.43 -20.92
C ILE A 9 -2.63 26.30 -21.95
N LYS A 10 -2.39 25.07 -21.44
CA LYS A 10 -2.42 23.87 -22.28
C LYS A 10 -3.80 23.78 -22.92
N PRO A 11 -3.89 23.41 -24.22
CA PRO A 11 -5.17 23.27 -24.90
C PRO A 11 -6.11 22.39 -24.09
N ASP A 12 -7.42 22.74 -24.09
CA ASP A 12 -8.48 22.04 -23.36
C ASP A 12 -8.42 20.53 -23.63
N LEU A 13 -7.74 19.79 -22.75
CA LEU A 13 -7.67 18.35 -22.81
C LEU A 13 -9.05 17.82 -22.42
N LYS A 14 -9.72 17.15 -23.35
CA LYS A 14 -11.03 16.56 -23.09
C LYS A 14 -10.87 15.41 -22.08
N TRP A 15 -11.36 15.65 -20.87
CA TRP A 15 -11.35 14.65 -19.80
C TRP A 15 -12.45 13.62 -20.01
N ASP A 16 -12.10 12.37 -19.79
CA ASP A 16 -13.09 11.31 -19.64
C ASP A 16 -13.79 11.49 -18.28
N VAL A 17 -15.12 11.37 -18.26
CA VAL A 17 -15.93 11.62 -17.05
C VAL A 17 -15.46 10.77 -15.87
N LEU A 18 -15.18 9.49 -16.10
CA LEU A 18 -14.70 8.57 -15.07
C LEU A 18 -13.25 8.87 -14.62
N ALA A 19 -12.40 9.39 -15.52
CA ALA A 19 -11.06 9.84 -15.16
C ALA A 19 -11.11 11.07 -14.25
N GLN A 20 -11.98 12.03 -14.57
CA GLN A 20 -12.22 13.21 -13.75
C GLN A 20 -12.74 12.85 -12.37
N ARG A 21 -13.73 11.94 -12.30
CA ARG A 21 -14.27 11.42 -11.03
C ARG A 21 -13.19 10.74 -10.20
N THR A 22 -12.40 9.84 -10.81
CA THR A 22 -11.31 9.14 -10.12
C THR A 22 -10.27 10.13 -9.58
N LYS A 23 -9.96 11.19 -10.32
CA LYS A 23 -9.04 12.23 -9.86
C LYS A 23 -9.60 13.00 -8.68
N GLN A 24 -10.88 13.37 -8.72
CA GLN A 24 -11.55 14.05 -7.60
C GLN A 24 -11.59 13.17 -6.35
N GLU A 25 -12.01 11.90 -6.48
CA GLU A 25 -12.01 10.93 -5.38
C GLU A 25 -10.60 10.76 -4.78
N PHE A 26 -9.55 10.76 -5.62
CA PHE A 26 -8.16 10.73 -5.17
C PHE A 26 -7.77 11.98 -4.39
N ASP A 27 -8.10 13.16 -4.88
CA ASP A 27 -7.74 14.43 -4.23
C ASP A 27 -8.44 14.57 -2.87
N ASP A 28 -9.72 14.16 -2.77
CA ASP A 28 -10.48 14.12 -1.51
C ASP A 28 -9.86 13.13 -0.51
N ALA A 29 -9.52 11.92 -0.96
CA ALA A 29 -8.87 10.91 -0.13
C ALA A 29 -7.46 11.33 0.30
N ALA A 30 -6.69 12.01 -0.55
CA ALA A 30 -5.37 12.53 -0.23
C ALA A 30 -5.45 13.64 0.83
N LEU A 31 -6.43 14.54 0.71
CA LEU A 31 -6.66 15.58 1.70
C LEU A 31 -7.01 14.98 3.08
N ALA A 32 -7.93 14.03 3.11
CA ALA A 32 -8.33 13.35 4.35
C ALA A 32 -7.17 12.57 5.00
N LYS A 33 -6.29 11.97 4.18
CA LYS A 33 -5.14 11.19 4.65
C LYS A 33 -3.97 12.04 5.12
N GLN A 34 -3.90 13.33 4.81
CA GLN A 34 -2.73 14.18 5.06
C GLN A 34 -2.22 14.15 6.51
N SER A 35 -3.11 14.08 7.49
CA SER A 35 -2.74 13.98 8.90
C SER A 35 -2.01 12.65 9.21
N GLN A 36 -2.49 11.55 8.63
CA GLN A 36 -1.87 10.23 8.77
C GLN A 36 -0.52 10.16 8.02
N GLU A 37 -0.40 10.80 6.88
CA GLU A 37 0.88 10.88 6.14
C GLU A 37 1.96 11.61 6.95
N LYS A 38 1.61 12.64 7.73
CA LYS A 38 2.55 13.31 8.65
C LYS A 38 3.09 12.34 9.70
N ILE A 39 2.23 11.47 10.24
CA ILE A 39 2.63 10.42 11.19
C ILE A 39 3.57 9.43 10.50
N PHE A 40 3.25 8.99 9.29
CA PHE A 40 4.09 8.07 8.52
C PHE A 40 5.47 8.65 8.22
N VAL A 41 5.54 9.93 7.80
CA VAL A 41 6.82 10.61 7.56
C VAL A 41 7.65 10.68 8.84
N ARG A 42 7.07 11.10 9.95
CA ARG A 42 7.76 11.15 11.25
C ARG A 42 8.25 9.76 11.68
N ALA A 43 7.42 8.73 11.50
CA ALA A 43 7.78 7.34 11.79
C ALA A 43 8.97 6.88 10.93
N HIS A 44 8.99 7.25 9.65
CA HIS A 44 10.09 6.98 8.74
C HIS A 44 11.39 7.63 9.23
N PHE A 45 11.37 8.93 9.53
CA PHE A 45 12.53 9.67 10.05
C PHE A 45 13.08 9.04 11.34
N ASN A 46 12.21 8.71 12.29
CA ASN A 46 12.62 8.05 13.55
C ASN A 46 13.25 6.68 13.32
N THR A 47 12.75 5.93 12.34
CA THR A 47 13.29 4.60 12.00
C THR A 47 14.67 4.68 11.35
N ILE A 48 14.91 5.67 10.49
CA ILE A 48 16.22 5.86 9.86
C ILE A 48 17.22 6.61 10.74
N GLY A 49 16.75 7.23 11.83
CA GLY A 49 17.60 7.96 12.78
C GLY A 49 17.98 9.36 12.32
N ARG A 50 17.03 10.09 11.77
CA ARG A 50 17.23 11.48 11.33
C ARG A 50 16.13 12.38 11.86
N TYR A 51 16.43 13.67 12.04
CA TYR A 51 15.43 14.67 12.34
C TYR A 51 14.66 15.09 11.11
N GLN A 52 13.38 15.39 11.27
CA GLN A 52 12.57 16.02 10.25
C GLN A 52 12.77 17.54 10.35
N GLY A 53 13.43 18.14 9.36
CA GLY A 53 13.78 19.55 9.34
C GLY A 53 15.16 19.86 9.96
N GLU A 54 15.52 21.13 9.98
CA GLU A 54 16.75 21.60 10.63
C GLU A 54 16.55 21.72 12.13
N ASN A 55 17.50 21.20 12.90
CA ASN A 55 17.50 21.35 14.34
C ASN A 55 18.14 22.68 14.71
N THR A 56 17.31 23.70 14.96
CA THR A 56 17.78 25.07 15.25
C THR A 56 17.97 25.34 16.75
N ASP A 57 17.43 24.46 17.62
CA ASP A 57 17.31 24.75 19.04
C ASP A 57 18.51 24.29 19.87
N THR A 58 19.41 23.47 19.30
CA THR A 58 20.57 22.92 20.00
C THR A 58 21.80 22.89 19.09
N VAL A 59 22.99 23.03 19.68
CA VAL A 59 24.26 22.93 18.96
C VAL A 59 24.54 21.49 18.53
N SER A 60 24.18 20.53 19.36
CA SER A 60 24.34 19.11 19.06
C SER A 60 23.19 18.58 18.19
N ALA A 61 23.54 17.90 17.09
CA ALA A 61 22.62 17.20 16.20
C ALA A 61 22.53 15.68 16.49
N ALA A 62 22.93 15.24 17.69
CA ALA A 62 22.94 13.82 18.04
C ALA A 62 21.52 13.22 18.01
N PHE A 63 21.37 12.08 17.31
CA PHE A 63 20.16 11.28 17.27
C PHE A 63 20.44 9.89 17.83
N VAL A 64 19.73 9.52 18.89
CA VAL A 64 19.85 8.19 19.52
C VAL A 64 18.81 7.25 18.93
N GLN A 65 19.25 6.21 18.23
CA GLN A 65 18.36 5.27 17.57
C GLN A 65 17.74 4.26 18.57
N VAL A 66 16.64 4.62 19.23
CA VAL A 66 15.89 3.71 20.10
C VAL A 66 14.80 2.96 19.32
N THR A 67 14.19 3.60 18.34
CA THR A 67 13.05 3.09 17.57
C THR A 67 13.43 1.95 16.63
N ARG A 68 14.53 2.11 15.87
CA ARG A 68 14.95 1.12 14.85
C ARG A 68 15.18 -0.29 15.39
N PRO A 69 15.91 -0.51 16.49
CA PRO A 69 16.09 -1.85 17.07
C PRO A 69 14.78 -2.50 17.46
N ARG A 70 13.80 -1.72 17.96
CA ARG A 70 12.49 -2.24 18.34
C ARG A 70 11.69 -2.73 17.13
N VAL A 71 11.69 -1.97 16.04
CA VAL A 71 11.05 -2.38 14.78
C VAL A 71 11.71 -3.65 14.23
N GLN A 72 13.05 -3.73 14.22
CA GLN A 72 13.77 -4.91 13.75
C GLN A 72 13.50 -6.15 14.61
N THR A 73 13.44 -5.99 15.93
CA THR A 73 13.11 -7.08 16.85
C THR A 73 11.69 -7.59 16.61
N ALA A 74 10.70 -6.69 16.48
CA ALA A 74 9.32 -7.07 16.18
C ALA A 74 9.21 -7.81 14.84
N GLN A 75 9.88 -7.33 13.80
CA GLN A 75 9.93 -8.01 12.51
C GLN A 75 10.56 -9.41 12.61
N ALA A 76 11.69 -9.52 13.33
CA ALA A 76 12.40 -10.79 13.51
C ALA A 76 11.57 -11.83 14.28
N MET A 77 10.68 -11.38 15.18
CA MET A 77 9.77 -12.25 15.92
C MET A 77 8.53 -12.64 15.10
N LEU A 78 7.93 -11.71 14.39
CA LEU A 78 6.65 -11.93 13.68
C LEU A 78 6.82 -12.75 12.39
N VAL A 79 7.89 -12.54 11.63
CA VAL A 79 8.09 -13.23 10.35
C VAL A 79 8.18 -14.76 10.50
N PRO A 80 8.93 -15.33 11.45
CA PRO A 80 8.96 -16.78 11.66
C PRO A 80 7.64 -17.37 12.16
N ILE A 81 6.81 -16.57 12.85
CA ILE A 81 5.48 -17.00 13.31
C ILE A 81 4.52 -17.09 12.12
N LEU A 82 4.51 -16.07 11.25
CA LEU A 82 3.64 -16.03 10.08
C LEU A 82 4.09 -16.97 8.96
N MET A 83 5.40 -17.19 8.83
CA MET A 83 6.00 -17.99 7.78
C MET A 83 7.09 -18.90 8.39
N PRO A 84 6.73 -19.94 9.14
CA PRO A 84 7.68 -20.85 9.75
C PRO A 84 8.51 -21.59 8.67
N PRO A 85 9.76 -21.97 8.99
CA PRO A 85 10.63 -22.65 8.03
C PRO A 85 10.12 -24.02 7.57
N GLY A 86 9.29 -24.67 8.39
CA GLY A 86 8.77 -26.01 8.14
C GLY A 86 7.47 -26.09 7.32
N GLY A 87 6.93 -24.95 6.89
CA GLY A 87 5.67 -24.89 6.14
C GLY A 87 4.85 -23.66 6.49
N PRO A 88 3.64 -23.51 5.95
CA PRO A 88 2.78 -22.39 6.26
C PRO A 88 2.22 -22.48 7.70
N ALA A 89 1.94 -21.32 8.29
CA ALA A 89 1.26 -21.22 9.60
C ALA A 89 -0.26 -21.45 9.51
N TRP A 90 -0.73 -22.06 8.45
CA TRP A 90 -2.15 -22.31 8.20
C TRP A 90 -2.35 -23.73 7.65
N VAL A 91 -3.53 -24.27 7.89
CA VAL A 91 -3.95 -25.60 7.42
C VAL A 91 -5.25 -25.42 6.67
N VAL A 92 -5.43 -26.15 5.58
CA VAL A 92 -6.72 -26.29 4.92
C VAL A 92 -7.37 -27.54 5.49
N ASP A 93 -8.52 -27.36 6.09
CA ASP A 93 -9.32 -28.44 6.64
C ASP A 93 -10.67 -28.49 5.94
N CYS A 94 -11.32 -29.64 5.93
CA CYS A 94 -12.67 -29.74 5.38
C CYS A 94 -13.70 -29.17 6.36
N SER A 95 -14.81 -28.63 5.83
CA SER A 95 -15.95 -28.26 6.67
C SER A 95 -16.57 -29.49 7.33
N PRO A 96 -17.23 -29.35 8.50
CA PRO A 96 -17.91 -30.47 9.15
C PRO A 96 -18.96 -31.16 8.26
N GLU A 97 -19.61 -30.39 7.41
CA GLU A 97 -20.53 -30.87 6.37
C GLU A 97 -19.98 -30.44 4.99
N PRO A 98 -19.09 -31.25 4.40
CA PRO A 98 -18.46 -30.87 3.15
C PRO A 98 -19.43 -31.04 1.98
N ASP A 99 -19.54 -29.96 1.17
CA ASP A 99 -20.25 -30.01 -0.09
C ASP A 99 -19.23 -29.99 -1.24
N PHE A 100 -19.32 -30.98 -2.12
CA PHE A 100 -18.44 -31.07 -3.30
C PHE A 100 -19.18 -31.73 -4.48
N PRO A 101 -18.77 -31.43 -5.72
CA PRO A 101 -19.41 -32.02 -6.90
C PRO A 101 -19.42 -33.55 -6.86
N GLY A 102 -20.63 -34.13 -6.95
CA GLY A 102 -20.83 -35.58 -6.90
C GLY A 102 -21.00 -36.17 -5.50
N ARG A 103 -21.09 -35.35 -4.42
CA ARG A 103 -21.42 -35.82 -3.07
C ARG A 103 -22.75 -36.58 -3.04
N ASP A 104 -23.79 -36.00 -3.59
CA ASP A 104 -25.14 -36.58 -3.56
C ASP A 104 -25.21 -37.91 -4.32
N MET A 105 -24.48 -38.03 -5.42
CA MET A 105 -24.38 -39.29 -6.18
C MET A 105 -23.66 -40.35 -5.34
N MET A 106 -22.55 -40.00 -4.73
CA MET A 106 -21.80 -40.89 -3.83
C MET A 106 -22.63 -41.36 -2.66
N VAL A 107 -23.37 -40.47 -2.01
CA VAL A 107 -24.27 -40.80 -0.88
C VAL A 107 -25.38 -41.73 -1.32
N ARG A 108 -26.02 -41.49 -2.46
CA ARG A 108 -27.07 -42.35 -3.02
C ARG A 108 -26.55 -43.74 -3.37
N ASP A 109 -25.38 -43.86 -3.98
CA ASP A 109 -24.77 -45.11 -4.32
C ASP A 109 -24.44 -45.95 -3.06
N MET A 110 -23.96 -45.31 -2.00
CA MET A 110 -23.68 -46.00 -0.74
C MET A 110 -24.95 -46.40 0.01
N LEU A 111 -26.01 -45.58 0.00
CA LEU A 111 -27.31 -45.93 0.55
C LEU A 111 -27.94 -47.11 -0.21
N ALA A 112 -27.76 -47.17 -1.53
CA ALA A 112 -28.23 -48.31 -2.34
C ALA A 112 -27.47 -49.62 -2.08
N GLN A 113 -26.28 -49.52 -1.43
CA GLN A 113 -25.47 -50.66 -0.99
C GLN A 113 -25.66 -51.01 0.49
N ASP A 114 -26.68 -50.42 1.16
CA ASP A 114 -27.03 -50.65 2.59
C ASP A 114 -25.89 -50.33 3.54
N VAL A 115 -25.04 -49.34 3.19
CA VAL A 115 -23.92 -48.86 4.05
C VAL A 115 -24.51 -48.03 5.20
N PRO A 116 -24.07 -48.22 6.46
CA PRO A 116 -24.53 -47.41 7.59
C PRO A 116 -24.25 -45.93 7.41
N GLU A 117 -25.13 -45.04 7.83
CA GLU A 117 -24.99 -43.58 7.73
C GLU A 117 -23.67 -43.04 8.32
N GLU A 118 -23.25 -43.62 9.45
CA GLU A 118 -21.98 -43.25 10.08
C GLU A 118 -20.77 -43.53 9.18
N GLU A 119 -20.80 -44.63 8.44
CA GLU A 119 -19.71 -45.00 7.51
C GLU A 119 -19.77 -44.13 6.26
N ILE A 120 -20.96 -43.81 5.76
CA ILE A 120 -21.15 -42.87 4.66
C ILE A 120 -20.57 -41.50 5.03
N HIS A 121 -20.84 -40.98 6.24
CA HIS A 121 -20.32 -39.73 6.71
C HIS A 121 -18.77 -39.74 6.78
N LYS A 122 -18.18 -40.82 7.32
CA LYS A 122 -16.72 -40.99 7.35
C LYS A 122 -16.09 -40.97 5.95
N GLN A 123 -16.69 -41.68 4.97
CA GLN A 123 -16.19 -41.75 3.62
C GLN A 123 -16.27 -40.37 2.92
N VAL A 124 -17.32 -39.60 3.17
CA VAL A 124 -17.50 -38.24 2.68
C VAL A 124 -16.39 -37.33 3.27
N LEU A 125 -16.14 -37.41 4.56
CA LEU A 125 -15.11 -36.65 5.23
C LEU A 125 -13.69 -37.01 4.72
N ILE A 126 -13.37 -38.32 4.58
CA ILE A 126 -12.08 -38.76 4.04
C ILE A 126 -11.84 -38.18 2.63
N LYS A 127 -12.86 -38.22 1.78
CA LYS A 127 -12.75 -37.70 0.41
C LYS A 127 -12.59 -36.15 0.41
N ALA A 128 -13.31 -35.47 1.28
CA ALA A 128 -13.19 -34.02 1.46
C ALA A 128 -11.81 -33.64 2.00
N GLN A 129 -11.29 -34.36 3.00
CA GLN A 129 -9.95 -34.14 3.55
C GLN A 129 -8.85 -34.34 2.49
N TYR A 130 -8.95 -35.39 1.70
CA TYR A 130 -8.02 -35.61 0.58
C TYR A 130 -8.03 -34.45 -0.42
N ALA A 131 -9.20 -33.90 -0.74
CA ALA A 131 -9.32 -32.73 -1.59
C ALA A 131 -8.71 -31.47 -0.94
N ALA A 132 -8.91 -31.29 0.38
CA ALA A 132 -8.33 -30.20 1.15
C ALA A 132 -6.79 -30.27 1.16
N ASP A 133 -6.23 -31.47 1.41
CA ASP A 133 -4.78 -31.69 1.39
C ASP A 133 -4.16 -31.37 0.01
N ARG A 134 -4.82 -31.78 -1.08
CA ARG A 134 -4.38 -31.44 -2.43
C ARG A 134 -4.46 -29.96 -2.72
N LEU A 135 -5.50 -29.29 -2.22
CA LEU A 135 -5.64 -27.83 -2.34
C LEU A 135 -4.52 -27.13 -1.56
N ALA A 136 -4.23 -27.57 -0.32
CA ALA A 136 -3.14 -27.05 0.50
C ALA A 136 -1.79 -27.14 -0.23
N LEU A 137 -1.46 -28.29 -0.83
CA LEU A 137 -0.23 -28.46 -1.61
C LEU A 137 -0.16 -27.49 -2.78
N LYS A 138 -1.25 -27.35 -3.54
CA LYS A 138 -1.30 -26.45 -4.71
C LYS A 138 -1.20 -24.97 -4.31
N VAL A 139 -1.85 -24.58 -3.22
CA VAL A 139 -1.74 -23.21 -2.69
C VAL A 139 -0.33 -22.93 -2.22
N ASN A 140 0.31 -23.86 -1.49
CA ASN A 140 1.68 -23.72 -1.02
C ASN A 140 2.67 -23.57 -2.19
N ASP A 141 2.51 -24.34 -3.25
CA ASP A 141 3.33 -24.24 -4.44
C ASP A 141 3.18 -22.87 -5.11
N GLY A 142 1.93 -22.39 -5.29
CA GLY A 142 1.66 -21.04 -5.80
C GLY A 142 2.23 -19.91 -4.93
N LEU A 143 2.17 -20.04 -3.59
CA LEU A 143 2.76 -19.08 -2.67
C LEU A 143 4.30 -19.06 -2.74
N ALA A 144 4.93 -20.22 -2.93
CA ALA A 144 6.38 -20.33 -3.12
C ALA A 144 6.80 -19.67 -4.44
N GLU A 145 6.10 -19.97 -5.54
CA GLU A 145 6.34 -19.35 -6.86
C GLU A 145 6.16 -17.81 -6.84
N ALA A 146 5.20 -17.31 -6.07
CA ALA A 146 4.93 -15.88 -5.90
C ALA A 146 5.94 -15.18 -4.97
N ASN A 147 6.97 -15.87 -4.47
CA ASN A 147 7.94 -15.34 -3.50
C ASN A 147 7.28 -14.67 -2.28
N THR A 148 6.26 -15.32 -1.75
CA THR A 148 5.40 -14.80 -0.69
C THR A 148 6.18 -14.44 0.57
N ARG A 149 7.24 -15.20 0.92
CA ARG A 149 8.06 -14.94 2.11
C ARG A 149 8.68 -13.53 2.11
N ALA A 150 9.26 -13.11 0.98
CA ALA A 150 9.85 -11.78 0.85
C ALA A 150 8.77 -10.67 0.92
N LYS A 151 7.60 -10.93 0.35
CA LYS A 151 6.45 -10.02 0.41
C LYS A 151 5.93 -9.86 1.85
N TYR A 152 5.82 -10.97 2.60
CA TYR A 152 5.45 -10.92 4.03
C TYR A 152 6.48 -10.17 4.89
N GLN A 153 7.77 -10.38 4.64
CA GLN A 153 8.82 -9.62 5.34
C GLN A 153 8.64 -8.11 5.17
N ARG A 154 8.32 -7.67 3.94
CA ARG A 154 8.06 -6.26 3.65
C ARG A 154 6.76 -5.79 4.31
N LEU A 155 5.68 -6.56 4.20
CA LEU A 155 4.39 -6.22 4.79
C LEU A 155 4.47 -6.06 6.32
N VAL A 156 5.18 -6.97 7.00
CA VAL A 156 5.40 -6.90 8.45
C VAL A 156 6.27 -5.70 8.82
N LEU A 157 7.30 -5.40 8.00
CA LEU A 157 8.13 -4.22 8.22
C LEU A 157 7.32 -2.93 8.07
N ASP A 158 6.54 -2.80 7.00
CA ASP A 158 5.70 -1.63 6.75
C ASP A 158 4.63 -1.47 7.84
N ALA A 159 4.01 -2.59 8.28
CA ALA A 159 3.10 -2.58 9.42
C ALA A 159 3.78 -2.11 10.71
N GLY A 160 4.98 -2.60 10.99
CA GLY A 160 5.74 -2.20 12.18
C GLY A 160 6.14 -0.72 12.18
N ILE A 161 6.51 -0.16 11.02
CA ILE A 161 6.94 1.23 10.90
C ILE A 161 5.75 2.18 10.82
N TYR A 162 4.84 1.94 9.87
CA TYR A 162 3.76 2.86 9.53
C TYR A 162 2.43 2.53 10.21
N GLY A 163 2.38 1.44 10.97
CA GLY A 163 1.17 0.98 11.61
C GLY A 163 0.24 0.17 10.72
N ALA A 164 0.51 0.09 9.42
CA ALA A 164 -0.30 -0.66 8.47
C ALA A 164 0.56 -1.34 7.40
N GLY A 165 0.37 -2.63 7.22
CA GLY A 165 0.87 -3.37 6.07
C GLY A 165 -0.20 -3.46 5.01
N CYS A 166 0.10 -3.06 3.77
CA CYS A 166 -0.87 -3.03 2.69
C CYS A 166 -0.54 -4.04 1.60
N ALA A 167 -1.56 -4.76 1.14
CA ALA A 167 -1.45 -5.72 0.06
C ALA A 167 -2.63 -5.60 -0.91
N ILE A 168 -2.39 -5.88 -2.18
CA ILE A 168 -3.40 -5.90 -3.24
C ILE A 168 -3.32 -7.26 -3.93
N GLY A 169 -4.47 -7.88 -4.15
CA GLY A 169 -4.59 -9.18 -4.81
C GLY A 169 -5.57 -10.12 -4.13
N PRO A 170 -5.59 -11.41 -4.48
CA PRO A 170 -4.75 -12.04 -5.49
C PRO A 170 -5.14 -11.62 -6.93
N PHE A 171 -4.14 -11.58 -7.80
CA PHE A 171 -4.33 -11.42 -9.24
C PHE A 171 -3.99 -12.72 -9.93
N VAL A 172 -4.56 -12.93 -11.11
CA VAL A 172 -4.14 -14.01 -11.98
C VAL A 172 -3.13 -13.46 -12.98
N GLU A 173 -1.89 -13.92 -12.90
CA GLU A 173 -0.87 -13.58 -13.87
C GLU A 173 -0.62 -14.78 -14.80
N GLU A 174 -0.80 -14.55 -16.11
CA GLU A 174 -0.48 -15.53 -17.13
C GLU A 174 1.03 -15.45 -17.44
N LYS A 175 1.79 -16.43 -16.99
CA LYS A 175 3.22 -16.55 -17.30
C LYS A 175 3.40 -17.13 -18.71
N LYS A 176 4.54 -16.84 -19.34
CA LYS A 176 4.91 -17.29 -20.71
C LYS A 176 4.75 -18.80 -20.95
N ALA A 177 4.72 -19.60 -19.90
CA ALA A 177 4.55 -21.07 -19.96
C ALA A 177 3.09 -21.53 -19.87
N LYS A 178 2.09 -20.64 -20.06
CA LYS A 178 0.66 -20.94 -19.87
C LYS A 178 0.27 -21.41 -18.46
N SER A 179 1.17 -21.26 -17.46
CA SER A 179 0.83 -21.50 -16.08
C SER A 179 0.11 -20.28 -15.50
N ILE A 180 -1.03 -20.52 -14.90
CA ILE A 180 -1.80 -19.50 -14.18
C ILE A 180 -1.35 -19.57 -12.73
N THR A 181 -0.68 -18.52 -12.26
CA THR A 181 -0.27 -18.40 -10.86
C THR A 181 -1.01 -17.25 -10.18
N PRO A 182 -1.58 -17.49 -8.98
CA PRO A 182 -2.10 -16.39 -8.18
C PRO A 182 -0.93 -15.53 -7.70
N GLU A 183 -1.01 -14.25 -7.96
CA GLU A 183 0.00 -13.29 -7.51
C GLU A 183 -0.66 -12.20 -6.67
N TRP A 184 0.06 -11.70 -5.69
CA TRP A 184 -0.32 -10.55 -4.89
C TRP A 184 0.90 -9.65 -4.69
N GLN A 185 0.66 -8.38 -4.45
CA GLN A 185 1.74 -7.42 -4.27
C GLN A 185 1.56 -6.64 -2.96
N THR A 186 2.69 -6.31 -2.33
CA THR A 186 2.72 -5.36 -1.24
C THR A 186 2.79 -3.95 -1.81
N VAL A 187 2.02 -3.06 -1.20
CA VAL A 187 1.96 -1.64 -1.58
C VAL A 187 2.33 -0.82 -0.36
N SER A 188 3.02 0.28 -0.58
CA SER A 188 3.31 1.21 0.51
C SER A 188 2.01 1.83 1.04
N PRO A 189 1.84 1.97 2.36
CA PRO A 189 0.71 2.70 2.93
C PRO A 189 0.59 4.13 2.41
N PHE A 190 1.69 4.72 1.97
CA PHE A 190 1.70 6.06 1.36
C PHE A 190 0.94 6.11 0.04
N ASP A 191 1.04 5.04 -0.77
CA ASP A 191 0.48 4.99 -2.13
C ASP A 191 -0.98 4.51 -2.19
N LEU A 192 -1.59 4.24 -1.04
CA LEU A 192 -2.95 3.72 -0.95
C LEU A 192 -3.89 4.78 -0.37
N TYR A 193 -5.00 5.04 -1.06
CA TYR A 193 -5.97 6.09 -0.75
C TYR A 193 -7.37 5.48 -0.66
N PRO A 194 -7.78 5.02 0.53
CA PRO A 194 -9.13 4.52 0.77
C PRO A 194 -10.14 5.68 0.82
N ASP A 195 -11.39 5.36 0.56
CA ASP A 195 -12.54 6.26 0.73
C ASP A 195 -12.55 6.85 2.16
N PRO A 196 -12.58 8.18 2.31
CA PRO A 196 -12.59 8.83 3.62
C PRO A 196 -13.80 8.50 4.49
N SER A 197 -14.91 8.05 3.90
CA SER A 197 -16.14 7.72 4.60
C SER A 197 -16.08 6.36 5.31
N GLY A 198 -15.21 5.45 4.85
CA GLY A 198 -15.07 4.09 5.40
C GLY A 198 -14.15 4.03 6.61
N ARG A 199 -14.53 3.27 7.62
CA ARG A 199 -13.71 2.98 8.81
C ARG A 199 -12.81 1.75 8.61
N SER A 200 -13.22 0.88 7.71
CA SER A 200 -12.47 -0.30 7.24
C SER A 200 -12.51 -0.37 5.73
N VAL A 201 -11.68 -1.22 5.12
CA VAL A 201 -11.67 -1.42 3.66
C VAL A 201 -13.00 -1.99 3.16
N GLU A 202 -13.67 -2.81 3.98
CA GLU A 202 -14.96 -3.42 3.63
C GLU A 202 -16.10 -2.40 3.56
N GLU A 203 -15.99 -1.29 4.31
CA GLU A 203 -16.99 -0.20 4.30
C GLU A 203 -16.72 0.83 3.20
N CYS A 204 -15.54 0.80 2.57
CA CYS A 204 -15.17 1.76 1.54
C CYS A 204 -15.93 1.50 0.24
N SER A 205 -16.39 2.57 -0.40
CA SER A 205 -16.96 2.51 -1.76
C SER A 205 -15.88 2.33 -2.82
N TYR A 206 -14.67 2.80 -2.54
CA TYR A 206 -13.51 2.66 -3.40
C TYR A 206 -12.20 2.69 -2.60
N VAL A 207 -11.15 2.15 -3.21
CA VAL A 207 -9.76 2.35 -2.78
C VAL A 207 -8.92 2.66 -4.01
N ILE A 208 -8.13 3.71 -3.96
CA ILE A 208 -7.25 4.12 -5.05
C ILE A 208 -5.81 3.78 -4.70
N HIS A 209 -5.15 3.06 -5.60
CA HIS A 209 -3.72 2.82 -5.56
C HIS A 209 -3.03 3.74 -6.56
N ARG A 210 -2.18 4.62 -6.05
CA ARG A 210 -1.35 5.53 -6.84
C ARG A 210 -0.04 4.85 -7.19
N SER A 211 0.34 4.86 -8.45
CA SER A 211 1.62 4.32 -8.89
C SER A 211 2.29 5.22 -9.92
N MET A 212 3.61 5.07 -10.03
CA MET A 212 4.41 5.82 -10.98
C MET A 212 4.94 4.89 -12.07
N MET A 213 4.72 5.24 -13.33
CA MET A 213 5.20 4.47 -14.47
C MET A 213 6.04 5.31 -15.42
N SER A 214 6.98 4.65 -16.10
CA SER A 214 7.72 5.24 -17.21
C SER A 214 6.96 5.08 -18.53
N ALA A 215 7.28 5.91 -19.54
CA ALA A 215 6.74 5.77 -20.89
C ALA A 215 6.93 4.36 -21.48
N VAL A 216 8.06 3.70 -21.16
CA VAL A 216 8.33 2.33 -21.62
C VAL A 216 7.37 1.32 -20.99
N GLN A 217 7.05 1.49 -19.71
CA GLN A 217 6.08 0.63 -19.02
C GLN A 217 4.67 0.83 -19.59
N LEU A 218 4.24 2.08 -19.83
CA LEU A 218 2.96 2.38 -20.49
C LEU A 218 2.86 1.75 -21.89
N ARG A 219 3.91 1.86 -22.72
CA ARG A 219 3.95 1.21 -24.02
C ARG A 219 3.88 -0.31 -23.94
N LYS A 220 4.37 -0.94 -22.85
CA LYS A 220 4.20 -2.39 -22.63
C LYS A 220 2.76 -2.72 -22.27
N LEU A 221 2.06 -1.88 -21.51
CA LEU A 221 0.64 -2.07 -21.19
C LEU A 221 -0.24 -2.04 -22.43
N ARG A 222 0.08 -1.21 -23.42
CA ARG A 222 -0.61 -1.17 -24.73
C ARG A 222 -0.78 -2.55 -25.39
N LYS A 223 0.17 -3.46 -25.15
CA LYS A 223 0.17 -4.82 -25.73
C LYS A 223 -0.61 -5.83 -24.89
N LYS A 224 -1.06 -5.46 -23.72
CA LYS A 224 -1.81 -6.35 -22.83
C LYS A 224 -3.31 -6.27 -23.16
N PRO A 225 -4.05 -7.39 -23.13
CA PRO A 225 -5.49 -7.38 -23.35
C PRO A 225 -6.20 -6.56 -22.26
N GLY A 226 -7.26 -5.83 -22.65
CA GLY A 226 -8.05 -5.00 -21.74
C GLY A 226 -7.46 -3.62 -21.43
N PHE A 227 -6.40 -3.20 -22.14
CA PHE A 227 -5.91 -1.81 -22.14
C PHE A 227 -6.23 -1.14 -23.49
N ASP A 228 -6.67 0.11 -23.40
CA ASP A 228 -6.93 0.92 -24.60
C ASP A 228 -5.62 1.49 -25.14
N ALA A 229 -5.23 1.04 -26.33
CA ALA A 229 -4.01 1.47 -26.98
C ALA A 229 -4.08 2.92 -27.44
N SER A 230 -5.26 3.41 -27.86
CA SER A 230 -5.45 4.79 -28.33
C SER A 230 -5.34 5.79 -27.18
N ALA A 231 -5.99 5.49 -26.06
CA ALA A 231 -5.92 6.32 -24.86
C ALA A 231 -4.46 6.42 -24.31
N ILE A 232 -3.70 5.31 -24.36
CA ILE A 232 -2.29 5.34 -23.95
C ILE A 232 -1.46 6.20 -24.91
N ASP A 233 -1.69 6.09 -26.23
CA ASP A 233 -0.97 6.89 -27.23
C ASP A 233 -1.29 8.39 -27.08
N GLU A 234 -2.54 8.76 -26.80
CA GLU A 234 -2.96 10.14 -26.53
C GLU A 234 -2.26 10.70 -25.30
N VAL A 235 -2.20 9.94 -24.20
CA VAL A 235 -1.49 10.37 -22.98
C VAL A 235 0.00 10.57 -23.24
N LEU A 236 0.63 9.66 -23.98
CA LEU A 236 2.06 9.76 -24.33
C LEU A 236 2.36 10.91 -25.27
N ALA A 237 1.39 11.32 -26.12
CA ALA A 237 1.53 12.45 -27.01
C ALA A 237 1.26 13.79 -26.30
N ALA A 238 0.40 13.80 -25.29
CA ALA A 238 -0.02 15.02 -24.61
C ALA A 238 1.06 15.61 -23.68
N SER A 239 1.96 14.78 -23.13
CA SER A 239 2.99 15.24 -22.21
C SER A 239 4.17 14.28 -22.10
N ASP A 240 5.33 14.81 -21.76
CA ASP A 240 6.56 14.05 -21.46
C ASP A 240 6.61 13.59 -19.99
N GLY A 241 5.43 13.40 -19.39
CA GLY A 241 5.21 13.00 -18.00
C GLY A 241 4.27 13.95 -17.29
N ASN A 242 3.41 13.40 -16.45
CA ASN A 242 2.42 14.15 -15.65
C ASN A 242 2.52 13.86 -14.16
N TYR A 243 3.58 13.17 -13.72
CA TYR A 243 3.76 12.81 -12.32
C TYR A 243 4.19 14.01 -11.50
N THR A 244 3.39 14.38 -10.53
CA THR A 244 3.71 15.41 -9.55
C THR A 244 3.98 14.75 -8.20
N PRO A 245 5.20 14.91 -7.64
CA PRO A 245 5.53 14.32 -6.36
C PRO A 245 4.67 14.93 -5.25
N GLN A 246 4.16 14.09 -4.38
CA GLN A 246 3.46 14.52 -3.18
C GLN A 246 4.48 15.09 -2.17
N TRP A 247 3.99 15.91 -1.24
CA TRP A 247 4.86 16.53 -0.23
C TRP A 247 5.65 15.50 0.59
N TRP A 248 5.04 14.37 0.93
CA TRP A 248 5.68 13.30 1.70
C TRP A 248 6.80 12.59 0.91
N GLU A 249 6.67 12.45 -0.41
CA GLU A 249 7.70 11.85 -1.26
C GLU A 249 8.98 12.67 -1.22
N GLN A 250 8.84 14.00 -1.28
CA GLN A 250 9.97 14.91 -1.18
C GLN A 250 10.68 14.77 0.18
N GLN A 251 9.90 14.66 1.26
CA GLN A 251 10.46 14.46 2.61
C GLN A 251 11.17 13.10 2.74
N VAL A 252 10.57 12.02 2.26
CA VAL A 252 11.14 10.67 2.30
C VAL A 252 12.40 10.59 1.43
N ASP A 253 12.40 11.18 0.24
CA ASP A 253 13.56 11.22 -0.64
C ASP A 253 14.70 12.01 -0.02
N LEU A 254 14.42 13.18 0.59
CA LEU A 254 15.39 13.96 1.35
C LEU A 254 15.98 13.14 2.50
N ALA A 255 15.13 12.45 3.25
CA ALA A 255 15.54 11.57 4.35
C ALA A 255 16.48 10.44 3.88
N ASN A 256 16.22 9.90 2.70
CA ASN A 256 17.04 8.84 2.08
C ASN A 256 18.26 9.37 1.31
N GLY A 257 18.49 10.71 1.29
CA GLY A 257 19.60 11.35 0.61
C GLY A 257 19.48 11.35 -0.92
N LYS A 258 18.26 11.23 -1.45
CA LYS A 258 18.00 11.30 -2.89
C LYS A 258 17.75 12.73 -3.34
N ASN A 259 18.23 13.09 -4.54
CA ASN A 259 17.89 14.36 -5.18
C ASN A 259 16.54 14.23 -5.89
N THR A 260 15.52 14.91 -5.37
CA THR A 260 14.15 14.84 -5.85
C THR A 260 13.94 15.32 -7.29
N SER A 261 14.76 16.28 -7.76
CA SER A 261 14.57 16.93 -9.06
C SER A 261 14.70 15.99 -10.27
N TYR A 262 15.43 14.88 -10.13
CA TYR A 262 15.66 13.94 -11.24
C TYR A 262 14.81 12.67 -11.17
N SER A 263 14.28 12.30 -10.00
CA SER A 263 13.59 11.03 -9.79
C SER A 263 12.26 10.94 -10.53
N TYR A 264 11.60 12.05 -10.79
CA TYR A 264 10.22 12.11 -11.30
C TYR A 264 10.10 12.58 -12.74
N LYS A 265 11.18 13.05 -13.36
CA LYS A 265 11.17 13.53 -14.74
C LYS A 265 10.80 12.41 -15.72
N GLY A 266 9.88 12.70 -16.65
CA GLY A 266 9.41 11.72 -17.63
C GLY A 266 8.62 10.55 -17.03
N ARG A 267 7.96 10.75 -15.87
CA ARG A 267 7.12 9.77 -15.21
C ARG A 267 5.65 10.13 -15.34
N TYR A 268 4.82 9.11 -15.35
CA TYR A 268 3.37 9.22 -15.46
C TYR A 268 2.71 8.74 -14.18
N GLU A 269 1.76 9.52 -13.69
CA GLU A 269 0.92 9.15 -12.56
C GLU A 269 -0.18 8.22 -13.06
N ILE A 270 -0.28 7.06 -12.43
CA ILE A 270 -1.33 6.08 -12.68
C ILE A 270 -2.15 5.95 -11.40
N LEU A 271 -3.45 6.20 -11.51
CA LEU A 271 -4.40 5.94 -10.44
C LEU A 271 -5.18 4.68 -10.79
N VAL A 272 -5.07 3.67 -9.96
CA VAL A 272 -5.83 2.42 -10.10
C VAL A 272 -6.92 2.42 -9.05
N ARG A 273 -8.14 2.61 -9.49
CA ARG A 273 -9.32 2.62 -8.63
C ARG A 273 -9.91 1.22 -8.55
N TYR A 274 -10.03 0.70 -7.37
CA TYR A 274 -10.76 -0.52 -7.04
C TYR A 274 -12.06 -0.11 -6.34
N GLY A 275 -13.21 -0.41 -6.89
CA GLY A 275 -14.45 0.00 -6.24
C GLY A 275 -15.68 -0.24 -7.10
N TRP A 276 -16.82 0.05 -6.49
CA TRP A 276 -18.13 -0.12 -7.08
C TRP A 276 -18.40 1.00 -8.09
N ILE A 277 -18.93 0.63 -9.25
CA ILE A 277 -19.33 1.54 -10.32
C ILE A 277 -20.73 1.17 -10.76
N SER A 278 -21.61 2.16 -10.95
CA SER A 278 -22.96 1.97 -11.46
C SER A 278 -22.97 1.66 -12.95
N GLY A 279 -23.98 0.93 -13.40
CA GLY A 279 -24.18 0.69 -14.83
C GLY A 279 -24.32 1.97 -15.64
N ARG A 280 -24.86 3.06 -15.07
CA ARG A 280 -24.93 4.40 -15.70
C ARG A 280 -23.54 4.94 -16.03
N ASP A 281 -22.63 4.94 -15.06
CA ASP A 281 -21.27 5.44 -15.25
C ASP A 281 -20.52 4.64 -16.34
N LEU A 282 -20.79 3.31 -16.43
CA LEU A 282 -20.22 2.45 -17.47
C LEU A 282 -20.82 2.75 -18.85
N LYS A 283 -22.12 3.02 -18.94
CA LYS A 283 -22.79 3.39 -20.19
C LYS A 283 -22.27 4.73 -20.71
N ASP A 284 -22.05 5.72 -19.82
CA ASP A 284 -21.47 7.03 -20.17
C ASP A 284 -20.04 6.91 -20.72
N GLN A 285 -19.31 5.83 -20.35
CA GLN A 285 -17.99 5.51 -20.89
C GLN A 285 -18.04 4.70 -22.20
N GLY A 286 -19.24 4.46 -22.74
CA GLY A 286 -19.42 3.76 -24.01
C GLY A 286 -19.49 2.24 -23.91
N HIS A 287 -19.67 1.69 -22.69
CA HIS A 287 -19.95 0.26 -22.53
C HIS A 287 -21.43 -0.02 -22.83
N ASP A 288 -21.68 -1.12 -23.51
CA ASP A 288 -23.05 -1.57 -23.81
C ASP A 288 -23.64 -2.26 -22.57
N ILE A 289 -24.41 -1.48 -21.80
CA ILE A 289 -25.07 -1.93 -20.56
C ILE A 289 -26.59 -1.93 -20.80
N PRO A 290 -27.28 -3.05 -20.57
CA PRO A 290 -28.73 -3.12 -20.64
C PRO A 290 -29.41 -2.12 -19.68
N ASP A 291 -30.57 -1.60 -20.09
CA ASP A 291 -31.26 -0.57 -19.31
C ASP A 291 -31.76 -1.07 -17.94
N ASP A 292 -31.99 -2.36 -17.79
CA ASP A 292 -32.35 -3.02 -16.52
C ASP A 292 -31.17 -3.11 -15.52
N MET A 293 -29.92 -2.99 -15.98
CA MET A 293 -28.72 -3.07 -15.16
C MET A 293 -28.09 -1.68 -14.86
N LEU A 294 -28.74 -0.59 -15.22
CA LEU A 294 -28.18 0.76 -15.03
C LEU A 294 -28.01 1.14 -13.55
N GLU A 295 -28.85 0.63 -12.67
CA GLU A 295 -28.78 0.87 -11.22
C GLU A 295 -27.88 -0.15 -10.49
N ASP A 296 -27.51 -1.26 -11.16
CA ASP A 296 -26.67 -2.26 -10.58
C ASP A 296 -25.25 -1.75 -10.37
N GLN A 297 -24.66 -2.13 -9.24
CA GLN A 297 -23.29 -1.79 -8.92
C GLN A 297 -22.40 -3.01 -9.15
N THR A 298 -21.35 -2.83 -9.92
CA THR A 298 -20.38 -3.88 -10.22
C THR A 298 -18.99 -3.47 -9.73
N MET A 299 -18.27 -4.44 -9.13
CA MET A 299 -16.90 -4.22 -8.72
C MET A 299 -15.99 -4.12 -9.93
N MET A 300 -15.42 -2.95 -10.15
CA MET A 300 -14.58 -2.64 -11.30
C MET A 300 -13.19 -2.20 -10.89
N ILE A 301 -12.22 -2.50 -11.73
CA ILE A 301 -10.85 -2.02 -11.63
C ILE A 301 -10.63 -1.04 -12.77
N VAL A 302 -10.46 0.24 -12.45
CA VAL A 302 -10.29 1.33 -13.40
C VAL A 302 -8.86 1.85 -13.32
N TRP A 303 -8.19 1.90 -14.46
CA TRP A 303 -6.87 2.49 -14.59
C TRP A 303 -6.97 3.82 -15.30
N THR A 304 -6.51 4.87 -14.67
CA THR A 304 -6.47 6.22 -15.24
C THR A 304 -5.05 6.75 -15.32
N CYS A 305 -4.77 7.50 -16.36
CA CYS A 305 -3.50 8.21 -16.52
C CYS A 305 -3.80 9.63 -16.98
N GLY A 306 -3.59 10.60 -16.09
CA GLY A 306 -3.96 11.98 -16.35
C GLY A 306 -5.47 12.12 -16.61
N HIS A 307 -5.84 12.62 -17.80
CA HIS A 307 -7.21 12.90 -18.21
C HIS A 307 -7.93 11.72 -18.87
N LYS A 308 -7.26 10.57 -19.05
CA LYS A 308 -7.78 9.43 -19.80
C LYS A 308 -7.91 8.16 -18.95
N VAL A 309 -8.96 7.42 -19.24
CA VAL A 309 -9.13 6.05 -18.76
C VAL A 309 -8.41 5.11 -19.71
N ILE A 310 -7.42 4.37 -19.20
CA ILE A 310 -6.60 3.45 -20.02
C ILE A 310 -7.04 1.98 -19.92
N SER A 311 -7.85 1.64 -18.91
CA SER A 311 -8.43 0.29 -18.78
C SER A 311 -9.60 0.29 -17.80
N ILE A 312 -10.67 -0.43 -18.14
CA ILE A 312 -11.79 -0.76 -17.26
C ILE A 312 -12.00 -2.25 -17.32
N ARG A 313 -12.02 -2.91 -16.14
CA ARG A 313 -12.20 -4.37 -16.08
C ARG A 313 -13.02 -4.76 -14.86
N PRO A 314 -13.94 -5.74 -15.00
CA PRO A 314 -14.60 -6.31 -13.84
C PRO A 314 -13.62 -7.14 -13.01
N SER A 315 -13.79 -7.11 -11.70
CA SER A 315 -13.03 -7.95 -10.79
C SER A 315 -13.63 -9.34 -10.72
N LYS A 316 -13.18 -10.23 -11.62
CA LYS A 316 -13.73 -11.61 -11.72
C LYS A 316 -13.45 -12.48 -10.48
N LEU A 317 -12.35 -12.22 -9.77
CA LEU A 317 -11.97 -13.00 -8.59
C LEU A 317 -12.56 -12.45 -7.28
N HIS A 318 -12.98 -11.19 -7.29
CA HIS A 318 -13.46 -10.46 -6.12
C HIS A 318 -14.74 -9.70 -6.49
N ALA A 319 -15.79 -10.44 -6.88
CA ALA A 319 -17.06 -9.82 -7.26
C ALA A 319 -17.70 -9.04 -6.10
N ASP A 320 -17.46 -9.50 -4.86
CA ASP A 320 -18.18 -9.04 -3.67
C ASP A 320 -17.34 -8.14 -2.75
N ARG A 321 -16.06 -7.89 -3.07
CA ARG A 321 -15.18 -7.10 -2.21
C ARG A 321 -14.03 -6.44 -2.97
N ILE A 322 -13.53 -5.35 -2.40
CA ILE A 322 -12.34 -4.67 -2.89
C ILE A 322 -11.10 -5.55 -2.64
N PRO A 323 -10.27 -5.86 -3.65
CA PRO A 323 -9.10 -6.74 -3.52
C PRO A 323 -7.90 -6.02 -2.88
N VAL A 324 -8.14 -5.24 -1.85
CA VAL A 324 -7.13 -4.48 -1.11
C VAL A 324 -7.23 -4.86 0.36
N TYR A 325 -6.09 -5.10 0.98
CA TYR A 325 -5.99 -5.47 2.39
C TYR A 325 -5.10 -4.48 3.11
N ILE A 326 -5.63 -3.88 4.17
CA ILE A 326 -4.87 -3.05 5.11
C ILE A 326 -4.82 -3.82 6.42
N VAL A 327 -3.64 -4.28 6.81
CA VAL A 327 -3.41 -5.06 8.03
C VAL A 327 -2.77 -4.15 9.07
N PRO A 328 -3.52 -3.72 10.10
CA PRO A 328 -2.96 -2.86 11.13
C PRO A 328 -1.98 -3.61 12.04
N TYR A 329 -0.88 -2.97 12.45
CA TYR A 329 0.02 -3.51 13.47
C TYR A 329 -0.67 -3.51 14.84
N GLN A 330 -1.20 -2.38 15.25
CA GLN A 330 -2.11 -2.23 16.38
C GLN A 330 -3.37 -1.52 15.90
N ILE A 331 -4.53 -2.09 16.19
CA ILE A 331 -5.82 -1.55 15.75
C ILE A 331 -6.05 -0.16 16.37
N LYS A 332 -6.36 0.80 15.50
CA LYS A 332 -6.81 2.15 15.89
C LYS A 332 -8.32 2.23 15.66
N PRO A 333 -9.13 2.49 16.69
CA PRO A 333 -10.58 2.59 16.53
C PRO A 333 -10.98 3.61 15.46
N LEU A 334 -11.99 3.27 14.67
CA LEU A 334 -12.58 4.15 13.65
C LEU A 334 -11.60 4.62 12.55
N SER A 335 -10.55 3.86 12.31
CA SER A 335 -9.56 4.18 11.27
C SER A 335 -9.13 2.90 10.56
N PRO A 336 -9.01 2.89 9.23
CA PRO A 336 -8.42 1.77 8.51
C PRO A 336 -6.92 1.62 8.80
N TRP A 337 -6.29 2.69 9.28
CA TRP A 337 -4.88 2.72 9.63
C TRP A 337 -4.68 2.29 11.09
N GLY A 338 -3.63 1.50 11.31
CA GLY A 338 -3.19 1.13 12.66
C GLY A 338 -2.19 2.10 13.25
N VAL A 339 -1.68 1.75 14.44
CA VAL A 339 -0.59 2.44 15.14
C VAL A 339 0.68 1.62 15.00
N GLY A 340 1.77 2.25 14.54
CA GLY A 340 3.08 1.63 14.39
C GLY A 340 3.96 1.78 15.63
N ILE A 341 5.05 1.00 15.69
CA ILE A 341 6.02 1.05 16.80
C ILE A 341 6.61 2.47 16.97
N PRO A 342 7.05 3.17 15.89
CA PRO A 342 7.57 4.53 16.04
C PRO A 342 6.54 5.50 16.61
N GLU A 343 5.26 5.40 16.19
CA GLU A 343 4.18 6.26 16.68
C GLU A 343 3.99 6.10 18.19
N MET A 344 4.01 4.85 18.71
CA MET A 344 3.94 4.57 20.14
C MET A 344 5.15 5.09 20.92
N MET A 345 6.28 5.31 20.25
CA MET A 345 7.55 5.70 20.86
C MET A 345 7.94 7.17 20.62
N PHE A 346 7.12 7.97 19.94
CA PHE A 346 7.47 9.34 19.58
C PHE A 346 7.97 10.16 20.77
N ASP A 347 7.22 10.19 21.86
CA ASP A 347 7.57 10.97 23.06
C ASP A 347 8.83 10.42 23.74
N SER A 348 8.98 9.09 23.80
CA SER A 348 10.16 8.46 24.37
C SER A 348 11.41 8.73 23.53
N GLN A 349 11.30 8.68 22.21
CA GLN A 349 12.39 8.99 21.28
C GLN A 349 12.82 10.46 21.41
N ASP A 350 11.86 11.38 21.47
CA ASP A 350 12.13 12.81 21.61
C ASP A 350 12.77 13.12 22.98
N GLY A 351 12.28 12.49 24.04
CA GLY A 351 12.84 12.64 25.39
C GLY A 351 14.30 12.17 25.46
N VAL A 352 14.61 11.00 24.92
CA VAL A 352 15.98 10.48 24.86
C VAL A 352 16.89 11.38 24.03
N ASN A 353 16.42 11.83 22.87
CA ASN A 353 17.18 12.74 22.01
C ASN A 353 17.45 14.07 22.70
N ALA A 354 16.46 14.64 23.41
CA ALA A 354 16.62 15.90 24.14
C ALA A 354 17.65 15.77 25.28
N CYS A 355 17.58 14.69 26.07
CA CYS A 355 18.54 14.44 27.15
C CYS A 355 19.97 14.27 26.64
N GLU A 356 20.17 13.47 25.56
CA GLU A 356 21.52 13.27 25.01
C GLU A 356 22.06 14.53 24.36
N ARG A 357 21.26 15.31 23.65
CA ARG A 357 21.69 16.61 23.11
C ARG A 357 22.12 17.58 24.22
N ALA A 358 21.29 17.73 25.25
CA ALA A 358 21.62 18.59 26.40
C ALA A 358 22.91 18.14 27.10
N LYS A 359 23.14 16.83 27.20
CA LYS A 359 24.37 16.26 27.73
C LYS A 359 25.60 16.62 26.88
N TYR A 360 25.52 16.46 25.56
CA TYR A 360 26.61 16.81 24.65
C TYR A 360 26.89 18.31 24.62
N ASP A 361 25.85 19.15 24.62
CA ASP A 361 25.99 20.59 24.69
C ASP A 361 26.66 21.05 26.02
N ASN A 362 26.25 20.44 27.15
CA ASN A 362 26.88 20.69 28.44
C ASN A 362 28.34 20.21 28.48
N MET A 363 28.63 19.02 27.90
CA MET A 363 30.01 18.54 27.80
C MET A 363 30.87 19.48 26.92
N ALA A 364 30.33 20.02 25.84
CA ALA A 364 31.05 20.99 25.01
C ALA A 364 31.38 22.27 25.76
N LEU A 365 30.44 22.78 26.57
CA LEU A 365 30.67 23.94 27.43
C LEU A 365 31.70 23.66 28.51
N CYS A 366 31.65 22.49 29.16
CA CYS A 366 32.55 22.14 30.28
C CYS A 366 33.94 21.72 29.84
N SER A 367 34.12 21.28 28.59
CA SER A 367 35.41 20.82 28.04
C SER A 367 36.33 21.96 27.61
N GLY A 368 35.79 23.17 27.44
CA GLY A 368 36.55 24.37 27.14
C GLY A 368 37.09 25.05 28.39
N PRO A 369 38.17 25.89 28.28
CA PRO A 369 38.63 26.69 29.40
C PRO A 369 37.56 27.72 29.79
N GLN A 370 37.02 27.57 31.02
CA GLN A 370 36.08 28.53 31.56
C GLN A 370 36.87 29.65 32.26
N MET A 371 36.75 30.89 31.77
CA MET A 371 37.35 32.05 32.38
C MET A 371 36.27 32.89 33.04
N ILE A 372 36.47 33.19 34.34
CA ILE A 372 35.67 34.19 35.01
C ILE A 372 36.35 35.54 34.75
N VAL A 373 35.69 36.41 34.02
CA VAL A 373 36.20 37.72 33.66
C VAL A 373 35.40 38.77 34.43
N ASP A 374 36.11 39.65 35.16
CA ASP A 374 35.52 40.84 35.77
C ASP A 374 35.36 41.93 34.70
N PRO A 375 34.10 42.27 34.28
CA PRO A 375 33.86 43.25 33.22
C PRO A 375 34.48 44.64 33.51
N SER A 376 34.68 44.97 34.78
CA SER A 376 35.26 46.24 35.21
C SER A 376 36.76 46.34 34.91
N ARG A 377 37.41 45.21 34.59
CA ARG A 377 38.86 45.14 34.33
C ARG A 377 39.20 44.92 32.84
N ILE A 378 38.19 44.85 32.03
CA ILE A 378 38.42 44.78 30.56
C ILE A 378 38.54 46.21 30.03
N HIS A 379 39.76 46.59 29.62
CA HIS A 379 39.93 47.80 28.84
C HIS A 379 39.44 47.58 27.42
N THR A 380 38.35 48.27 27.03
CA THR A 380 37.70 48.19 25.71
C THR A 380 38.47 48.98 24.61
N ASP A 381 39.65 49.49 24.90
CA ASP A 381 40.40 50.38 23.99
C ASP A 381 41.41 49.65 23.08
N GLN A 382 41.23 48.35 22.81
CA GLN A 382 42.03 47.62 21.83
C GLN A 382 41.10 46.82 20.90
N THR A 383 40.52 47.53 19.95
CA THR A 383 40.08 47.00 18.66
C THR A 383 40.84 47.67 17.55
#